data_41f93814e64b94779f2f2524292562f0
#
_entry.id   41f93814e64b94779f2f2524292562f0
#
_cell.length_a   1.000
_cell.length_b   1.000
_cell.length_c   1.000
_cell.angle_alpha   90.00
_cell.angle_beta   90.00
_cell.angle_gamma   90.00
#
_symmetry.space_group_name_H-M   'P 1'
#
loop_
_entity.id
_entity.type
_entity.pdbx_description
1 polymer ?
#
loop_
_entity_poly.entity_id
_entity_poly.type
_entity_poly.pdbx_seq_one_letter_code
_entity_poly.pdbx_strand_id
1 'polypeptide(L)'
;MNMDSDKAFLSVIIPCYNEEAILSGNLTTIINYLEKKRCKYNWEIIIVNDGSKDKTGEIADEFEAQYEEVRAIHHPVNLNVGRALQTGFRHAKGNIIIVLDVDLSYSVEYIEEMADILIEKFADMVIASPYMKGGKVTGVPFSRRVMSLWVNKFMRIAAQDKFYTYTSMVRAYRSSFIRTLNLKTKDYEISPEIMYKAMILRANIIEIPANLDWTEQNKYRENRKSSIRVLRGFFSGIMSAFIFRPYIFFLAIGVFLMALSMYELVWLLYDTLSHLSSQSSGIERSFSISLSLQFRKNPQSFIVGGITFLAAIQFLSLGFLSLQSKRYFEELFHLGTSLKKQEKTQSLIQPLSDSN
;
A
#
# COMPACT_ATOMS: atom_id res chain seq x y z
N MET A 1 -21.97 -20.83 -34.19
CA MET A 1 -21.21 -19.63 -33.86
C MET A 1 -21.40 -19.40 -32.38
N ASN A 2 -20.44 -19.81 -31.53
CA ASN A 2 -20.60 -19.78 -30.07
C ASN A 2 -20.53 -18.34 -29.58
N MET A 3 -21.67 -17.79 -29.17
CA MET A 3 -21.76 -16.43 -28.58
C MET A 3 -21.06 -16.27 -27.21
N ASP A 4 -20.49 -17.34 -26.65
CA ASP A 4 -19.87 -17.31 -25.31
C ASP A 4 -18.35 -16.94 -25.32
N SER A 5 -17.70 -16.88 -26.48
CA SER A 5 -16.27 -16.61 -26.54
C SER A 5 -15.88 -15.14 -26.41
N ASP A 6 -16.84 -14.22 -26.40
CA ASP A 6 -16.61 -12.78 -26.45
C ASP A 6 -16.88 -12.02 -25.13
N LYS A 7 -17.47 -12.74 -24.14
CA LYS A 7 -17.75 -12.12 -22.84
C LYS A 7 -16.51 -12.06 -21.96
N ALA A 8 -16.33 -10.94 -21.27
CA ALA A 8 -15.26 -10.83 -20.25
C ALA A 8 -15.54 -11.83 -19.10
N PHE A 9 -14.46 -12.48 -18.62
CA PHE A 9 -14.54 -13.42 -17.51
C PHE A 9 -14.01 -12.76 -16.24
N LEU A 10 -14.89 -12.63 -15.24
CA LEU A 10 -14.59 -12.02 -13.95
C LEU A 10 -14.22 -13.08 -12.92
N SER A 11 -13.11 -12.90 -12.21
CA SER A 11 -12.80 -13.65 -10.97
C SER A 11 -12.95 -12.70 -9.79
N VAL A 12 -13.99 -12.93 -8.96
CA VAL A 12 -14.21 -12.15 -7.73
C VAL A 12 -13.52 -12.87 -6.57
N ILE A 13 -12.51 -12.25 -5.99
CA ILE A 13 -11.73 -12.79 -4.87
C ILE A 13 -12.25 -12.21 -3.56
N ILE A 14 -12.61 -13.09 -2.63
CA ILE A 14 -13.18 -12.74 -1.32
C ILE A 14 -12.29 -13.38 -0.23
N PRO A 15 -11.35 -12.65 0.37
CA PRO A 15 -10.59 -13.13 1.50
C PRO A 15 -11.46 -13.13 2.78
N CYS A 16 -11.47 -14.23 3.53
CA CYS A 16 -12.28 -14.41 4.73
C CYS A 16 -11.43 -14.89 5.91
N TYR A 17 -11.69 -14.36 7.10
CA TYR A 17 -11.11 -14.83 8.35
C TYR A 17 -12.02 -14.59 9.54
N ASN A 18 -12.65 -15.64 10.07
CA ASN A 18 -13.65 -15.62 11.14
C ASN A 18 -14.82 -14.67 10.81
N GLU A 19 -15.53 -14.97 9.73
CA GLU A 19 -16.65 -14.19 9.20
C GLU A 19 -17.95 -15.00 9.11
N GLU A 20 -18.13 -16.06 9.94
CA GLU A 20 -19.30 -16.94 9.95
C GLU A 20 -20.64 -16.19 10.01
N ALA A 21 -20.67 -15.07 10.76
CA ALA A 21 -21.90 -14.31 11.00
C ALA A 21 -22.47 -13.60 9.75
N ILE A 22 -21.60 -13.31 8.77
CA ILE A 22 -21.97 -12.47 7.62
C ILE A 22 -21.73 -13.14 6.26
N LEU A 23 -20.89 -14.18 6.22
CA LEU A 23 -20.42 -14.78 4.99
C LEU A 23 -21.56 -15.29 4.11
N SER A 24 -22.50 -16.09 4.66
CA SER A 24 -23.58 -16.69 3.88
C SER A 24 -24.51 -15.65 3.24
N GLY A 25 -24.97 -14.65 4.02
CA GLY A 25 -25.85 -13.60 3.50
C GLY A 25 -25.20 -12.74 2.43
N ASN A 26 -23.93 -12.42 2.64
CA ASN A 26 -23.18 -11.55 1.71
C ASN A 26 -22.78 -12.30 0.43
N LEU A 27 -22.38 -13.58 0.51
CA LEU A 27 -22.15 -14.42 -0.68
C LEU A 27 -23.43 -14.55 -1.51
N THR A 28 -24.58 -14.81 -0.89
CA THR A 28 -25.86 -14.84 -1.58
C THR A 28 -26.16 -13.53 -2.31
N THR A 29 -25.84 -12.39 -1.70
CA THR A 29 -26.02 -11.07 -2.31
C THR A 29 -25.12 -10.90 -3.54
N ILE A 30 -23.82 -11.29 -3.44
CA ILE A 30 -22.86 -11.20 -4.55
C ILE A 30 -23.28 -12.13 -5.69
N ILE A 31 -23.64 -13.39 -5.39
CA ILE A 31 -24.08 -14.37 -6.40
C ILE A 31 -25.30 -13.87 -7.13
N ASN A 32 -26.34 -13.43 -6.40
CA ASN A 32 -27.56 -12.89 -6.99
C ASN A 32 -27.30 -11.67 -7.89
N TYR A 33 -26.31 -10.85 -7.56
CA TYR A 33 -25.91 -9.73 -8.39
C TYR A 33 -25.21 -10.22 -9.67
N LEU A 34 -24.25 -11.13 -9.55
CA LEU A 34 -23.50 -11.68 -10.68
C LEU A 34 -24.39 -12.48 -11.64
N GLU A 35 -25.37 -13.24 -11.12
CA GLU A 35 -26.36 -13.94 -11.92
C GLU A 35 -27.15 -12.99 -12.83
N LYS A 36 -27.60 -11.85 -12.31
CA LYS A 36 -28.28 -10.82 -13.11
C LYS A 36 -27.38 -10.24 -14.21
N LYS A 37 -26.07 -10.38 -14.10
CA LYS A 37 -25.07 -9.87 -15.07
C LYS A 37 -24.50 -10.97 -15.99
N ARG A 38 -25.01 -12.19 -15.92
CA ARG A 38 -24.57 -13.35 -16.73
C ARG A 38 -24.71 -13.11 -18.26
N CYS A 39 -25.59 -12.24 -18.68
CA CYS A 39 -25.66 -11.84 -20.08
C CYS A 39 -24.44 -11.03 -20.55
N LYS A 40 -23.77 -10.32 -19.65
CA LYS A 40 -22.64 -9.42 -19.93
C LYS A 40 -21.29 -10.05 -19.62
N TYR A 41 -21.20 -10.83 -18.53
CA TYR A 41 -19.97 -11.44 -18.03
C TYR A 41 -20.13 -12.92 -17.76
N ASN A 42 -19.07 -13.70 -17.99
CA ASN A 42 -18.85 -14.95 -17.31
C ASN A 42 -18.16 -14.63 -15.97
N TRP A 43 -18.39 -15.42 -14.92
CA TRP A 43 -17.84 -15.11 -13.62
C TRP A 43 -17.49 -16.35 -12.81
N GLU A 44 -16.58 -16.22 -11.89
CA GLU A 44 -16.30 -17.13 -10.79
C GLU A 44 -16.10 -16.33 -9.49
N ILE A 45 -16.38 -16.96 -8.36
CA ILE A 45 -16.05 -16.45 -7.03
C ILE A 45 -15.00 -17.36 -6.41
N ILE A 46 -13.95 -16.76 -5.87
CA ILE A 46 -12.88 -17.45 -5.15
C ILE A 46 -12.90 -16.99 -3.70
N ILE A 47 -13.45 -17.83 -2.84
CA ILE A 47 -13.44 -17.61 -1.39
C ILE A 47 -12.09 -18.12 -0.87
N VAL A 48 -11.31 -17.24 -0.25
CA VAL A 48 -10.05 -17.64 0.38
C VAL A 48 -10.19 -17.57 1.89
N ASN A 49 -10.45 -18.73 2.51
CA ASN A 49 -10.53 -18.87 3.96
C ASN A 49 -9.10 -18.92 4.54
N ASP A 50 -8.72 -17.86 5.23
CA ASP A 50 -7.37 -17.68 5.77
C ASP A 50 -7.19 -18.34 7.15
N GLY A 51 -7.53 -19.63 7.23
CA GLY A 51 -7.34 -20.43 8.45
C GLY A 51 -8.29 -20.02 9.58
N SER A 52 -9.57 -19.78 9.27
CA SER A 52 -10.61 -19.47 10.25
C SER A 52 -10.78 -20.58 11.28
N LYS A 53 -11.21 -20.19 12.48
CA LYS A 53 -11.47 -21.09 13.61
C LYS A 53 -12.97 -21.27 13.92
N ASP A 54 -13.79 -20.53 13.24
CA ASP A 54 -15.25 -20.57 13.27
C ASP A 54 -15.80 -21.33 12.05
N LYS A 55 -17.10 -21.28 11.81
CA LYS A 55 -17.75 -21.98 10.70
C LYS A 55 -17.55 -21.35 9.32
N THR A 56 -16.65 -20.34 9.20
CA THR A 56 -16.38 -19.69 7.91
C THR A 56 -15.98 -20.69 6.83
N GLY A 57 -15.13 -21.69 7.19
CA GLY A 57 -14.70 -22.74 6.25
C GLY A 57 -15.85 -23.63 5.80
N GLU A 58 -16.65 -24.12 6.73
CA GLU A 58 -17.82 -24.98 6.43
C GLU A 58 -18.81 -24.27 5.50
N ILE A 59 -19.10 -22.98 5.77
CA ILE A 59 -19.98 -22.17 4.93
C ILE A 59 -19.39 -22.02 3.51
N ALA A 60 -18.08 -21.79 3.39
CA ALA A 60 -17.42 -21.67 2.09
C ALA A 60 -17.54 -22.96 1.26
N ASP A 61 -17.38 -24.14 1.90
CA ASP A 61 -17.51 -25.45 1.27
C ASP A 61 -18.96 -25.73 0.84
N GLU A 62 -19.95 -25.32 1.63
CA GLU A 62 -21.38 -25.42 1.28
C GLU A 62 -21.69 -24.63 -0.01
N PHE A 63 -21.15 -23.41 -0.14
CA PHE A 63 -21.32 -22.61 -1.35
C PHE A 63 -20.58 -23.20 -2.56
N GLU A 64 -19.38 -23.75 -2.40
CA GLU A 64 -18.68 -24.47 -3.47
C GLU A 64 -19.46 -25.70 -3.94
N ALA A 65 -20.09 -26.45 -3.03
CA ALA A 65 -20.90 -27.60 -3.37
C ALA A 65 -22.21 -27.22 -4.08
N GLN A 66 -22.74 -26.02 -3.80
CA GLN A 66 -24.02 -25.56 -4.34
C GLN A 66 -23.87 -24.85 -5.71
N TYR A 67 -22.75 -24.19 -5.98
CA TYR A 67 -22.54 -23.35 -7.16
C TYR A 67 -21.24 -23.73 -7.88
N GLU A 68 -21.32 -24.14 -9.14
CA GLU A 68 -20.15 -24.55 -9.94
C GLU A 68 -19.15 -23.40 -10.16
N GLU A 69 -19.61 -22.17 -10.12
CA GLU A 69 -18.80 -20.97 -10.29
C GLU A 69 -18.11 -20.52 -8.98
N VAL A 70 -18.41 -21.13 -7.85
CA VAL A 70 -17.82 -20.80 -6.55
C VAL A 70 -16.74 -21.81 -6.22
N ARG A 71 -15.61 -21.32 -5.72
CA ARG A 71 -14.48 -22.14 -5.27
C ARG A 71 -14.02 -21.69 -3.89
N ALA A 72 -13.87 -22.62 -2.97
CA ALA A 72 -13.30 -22.41 -1.65
C ALA A 72 -11.84 -22.87 -1.61
N ILE A 73 -10.97 -22.05 -1.06
CA ILE A 73 -9.56 -22.36 -0.87
C ILE A 73 -9.21 -22.08 0.58
N HIS A 74 -8.66 -23.06 1.27
CA HIS A 74 -8.38 -22.96 2.69
C HIS A 74 -6.89 -22.91 2.97
N HIS A 75 -6.46 -21.97 3.80
CA HIS A 75 -5.15 -21.98 4.41
C HIS A 75 -5.20 -22.82 5.71
N PRO A 76 -4.18 -23.62 6.01
CA PRO A 76 -4.15 -24.44 7.22
C PRO A 76 -4.04 -23.60 8.51
N VAL A 77 -3.53 -22.38 8.40
CA VAL A 77 -3.39 -21.39 9.46
C VAL A 77 -3.58 -20.00 8.90
N ASN A 78 -3.84 -19.02 9.77
CA ASN A 78 -3.92 -17.62 9.34
C ASN A 78 -2.55 -17.14 8.81
N LEU A 79 -2.50 -16.81 7.53
CA LEU A 79 -1.32 -16.30 6.82
C LEU A 79 -1.40 -14.79 6.53
N ASN A 80 -2.45 -14.14 7.01
CA ASN A 80 -2.87 -12.76 6.80
C ASN A 80 -3.39 -12.47 5.37
N VAL A 81 -4.11 -11.35 5.28
CA VAL A 81 -4.86 -10.94 4.08
C VAL A 81 -4.01 -10.86 2.81
N GLY A 82 -2.76 -10.44 2.91
CA GLY A 82 -1.88 -10.36 1.74
C GLY A 82 -1.60 -11.73 1.13
N ARG A 83 -1.48 -12.79 1.94
CA ARG A 83 -1.34 -14.16 1.45
C ARG A 83 -2.65 -14.71 0.88
N ALA A 84 -3.77 -14.38 1.51
CA ALA A 84 -5.08 -14.75 0.99
C ALA A 84 -5.31 -14.16 -0.42
N LEU A 85 -4.99 -12.88 -0.62
CA LEU A 85 -5.08 -12.25 -1.93
C LEU A 85 -4.12 -12.87 -2.95
N GLN A 86 -2.86 -13.14 -2.57
CA GLN A 86 -1.90 -13.82 -3.48
C GLN A 86 -2.40 -15.20 -3.88
N THR A 87 -3.04 -15.93 -2.97
CA THR A 87 -3.67 -17.23 -3.27
C THR A 87 -4.83 -17.06 -4.24
N GLY A 88 -5.72 -16.08 -4.02
CA GLY A 88 -6.80 -15.76 -4.94
C GLY A 88 -6.28 -15.39 -6.33
N PHE A 89 -5.28 -14.51 -6.44
CA PHE A 89 -4.68 -14.12 -7.73
C PHE A 89 -4.09 -15.30 -8.50
N ARG A 90 -3.53 -16.29 -7.83
CA ARG A 90 -2.98 -17.49 -8.48
C ARG A 90 -4.05 -18.42 -9.04
N HIS A 91 -5.18 -18.54 -8.35
CA HIS A 91 -6.25 -19.47 -8.71
C HIS A 91 -7.31 -18.85 -9.63
N ALA A 92 -7.35 -17.53 -9.76
CA ALA A 92 -8.27 -16.82 -10.65
C ALA A 92 -8.09 -17.26 -12.10
N LYS A 93 -9.18 -17.57 -12.80
CA LYS A 93 -9.20 -17.97 -14.23
C LYS A 93 -9.58 -16.82 -15.14
N GLY A 94 -10.31 -15.84 -14.61
CA GLY A 94 -10.81 -14.68 -15.36
C GLY A 94 -9.73 -13.78 -15.92
N ASN A 95 -10.06 -13.07 -16.97
CA ASN A 95 -9.22 -12.03 -17.56
C ASN A 95 -9.29 -10.71 -16.77
N ILE A 96 -10.33 -10.55 -15.95
CA ILE A 96 -10.50 -9.46 -14.98
C ILE A 96 -10.59 -10.08 -13.59
N ILE A 97 -9.79 -9.55 -12.65
CA ILE A 97 -9.79 -9.99 -11.26
C ILE A 97 -10.29 -8.84 -10.40
N ILE A 98 -11.29 -9.10 -9.58
CA ILE A 98 -11.87 -8.11 -8.66
C ILE A 98 -11.69 -8.61 -7.24
N VAL A 99 -11.16 -7.76 -6.37
CA VAL A 99 -11.09 -8.04 -4.93
C VAL A 99 -12.22 -7.29 -4.26
N LEU A 100 -12.99 -8.01 -3.46
CA LEU A 100 -14.12 -7.48 -2.70
C LEU A 100 -14.00 -7.88 -1.23
N ASP A 101 -14.33 -6.96 -0.33
CA ASP A 101 -14.42 -7.26 1.10
C ASP A 101 -15.70 -8.08 1.37
N VAL A 102 -15.59 -9.15 2.15
CA VAL A 102 -16.71 -10.03 2.47
C VAL A 102 -17.86 -9.30 3.21
N ASP A 103 -17.56 -8.21 3.88
CA ASP A 103 -18.50 -7.45 4.69
C ASP A 103 -19.36 -6.46 3.88
N LEU A 104 -19.18 -6.42 2.57
CA LEU A 104 -19.86 -5.53 1.64
C LEU A 104 -19.83 -4.05 2.08
N SER A 105 -18.74 -3.63 2.74
CA SER A 105 -18.51 -2.23 3.06
C SER A 105 -18.48 -1.33 1.82
N TYR A 106 -18.23 -1.93 0.68
CA TYR A 106 -18.46 -1.35 -0.65
C TYR A 106 -19.58 -2.15 -1.33
N SER A 107 -20.45 -1.44 -2.03
CA SER A 107 -21.61 -2.03 -2.72
C SER A 107 -21.16 -2.97 -3.85
N VAL A 108 -21.97 -4.01 -4.11
CA VAL A 108 -21.69 -5.01 -5.15
C VAL A 108 -21.69 -4.42 -6.57
N GLU A 109 -22.34 -3.28 -6.78
CA GLU A 109 -22.40 -2.57 -8.07
C GLU A 109 -21.00 -2.13 -8.54
N TYR A 110 -20.05 -1.93 -7.62
CA TYR A 110 -18.66 -1.62 -7.99
C TYR A 110 -17.97 -2.75 -8.76
N ILE A 111 -18.47 -4.00 -8.69
CA ILE A 111 -17.99 -5.11 -9.52
C ILE A 111 -18.15 -4.75 -11.00
N GLU A 112 -19.33 -4.36 -11.42
CA GLU A 112 -19.62 -3.99 -12.82
C GLU A 112 -18.89 -2.68 -13.21
N GLU A 113 -19.02 -1.64 -12.39
CA GLU A 113 -18.43 -0.34 -12.68
C GLU A 113 -16.91 -0.42 -12.89
N MET A 114 -16.21 -1.16 -12.03
CA MET A 114 -14.77 -1.33 -12.17
C MET A 114 -14.41 -2.21 -13.37
N ALA A 115 -15.19 -3.26 -13.66
CA ALA A 115 -14.96 -4.14 -14.80
C ALA A 115 -15.14 -3.39 -16.12
N ASP A 116 -16.20 -2.59 -16.24
CA ASP A 116 -16.46 -1.77 -17.43
C ASP A 116 -15.32 -0.78 -17.69
N ILE A 117 -14.87 -0.08 -16.67
CA ILE A 117 -13.74 0.86 -16.79
C ILE A 117 -12.46 0.17 -17.23
N LEU A 118 -12.16 -1.04 -16.70
CA LEU A 118 -11.01 -1.83 -17.17
C LEU A 118 -11.09 -2.15 -18.64
N ILE A 119 -12.28 -2.46 -19.13
CA ILE A 119 -12.52 -2.80 -20.56
C ILE A 119 -12.45 -1.56 -21.42
N GLU A 120 -13.29 -0.57 -21.13
CA GLU A 120 -13.50 0.62 -21.96
C GLU A 120 -12.27 1.54 -22.03
N LYS A 121 -11.57 1.72 -20.91
CA LYS A 121 -10.41 2.62 -20.81
C LYS A 121 -9.08 1.90 -20.91
N PHE A 122 -9.08 0.59 -21.22
CA PHE A 122 -7.86 -0.23 -21.27
C PHE A 122 -6.99 -0.06 -20.03
N ALA A 123 -7.63 0.10 -18.85
CA ALA A 123 -6.91 0.25 -17.61
C ALA A 123 -6.26 -1.08 -17.16
N ASP A 124 -5.15 -0.99 -16.45
CA ASP A 124 -4.49 -2.13 -15.82
C ASP A 124 -5.06 -2.39 -14.42
N MET A 125 -5.50 -1.31 -13.75
CA MET A 125 -6.08 -1.36 -12.41
C MET A 125 -7.11 -0.25 -12.22
N VAL A 126 -8.21 -0.58 -11.52
CA VAL A 126 -9.22 0.37 -11.05
C VAL A 126 -9.35 0.28 -9.54
N ILE A 127 -9.45 1.42 -8.86
CA ILE A 127 -9.49 1.53 -7.41
C ILE A 127 -10.79 2.19 -6.97
N ALA A 128 -11.55 1.54 -6.08
CA ALA A 128 -12.68 2.16 -5.39
C ALA A 128 -12.14 3.12 -4.31
N SER A 129 -12.31 4.43 -4.51
CA SER A 129 -11.69 5.49 -3.71
C SER A 129 -12.74 6.29 -2.91
N PRO A 130 -12.85 6.06 -1.60
CA PRO A 130 -13.80 6.80 -0.77
C PRO A 130 -13.34 8.21 -0.44
N TYR A 131 -12.06 8.52 -0.67
CA TYR A 131 -11.47 9.84 -0.39
C TYR A 131 -11.36 10.74 -1.63
N MET A 132 -11.72 10.23 -2.78
CA MET A 132 -11.80 11.00 -4.01
C MET A 132 -13.02 11.94 -3.99
N LYS A 133 -12.99 13.03 -4.77
CA LYS A 133 -14.17 13.90 -4.95
C LYS A 133 -15.36 13.09 -5.47
N GLY A 134 -16.46 13.11 -4.75
CA GLY A 134 -17.65 12.29 -5.01
C GLY A 134 -17.74 11.01 -4.18
N GLY A 135 -16.64 10.55 -3.56
CA GLY A 135 -16.64 9.43 -2.61
C GLY A 135 -17.22 9.83 -1.25
N LYS A 136 -17.70 8.84 -0.50
CA LYS A 136 -18.27 9.04 0.83
C LYS A 136 -17.74 7.99 1.81
N VAL A 137 -17.66 8.36 3.09
CA VAL A 137 -17.30 7.48 4.19
C VAL A 137 -18.34 7.60 5.29
N THR A 138 -19.09 6.51 5.52
CA THR A 138 -20.21 6.44 6.48
C THR A 138 -19.92 5.38 7.54
N GLY A 139 -20.34 5.62 8.79
CA GLY A 139 -20.23 4.62 9.87
C GLY A 139 -18.81 4.34 10.40
N VAL A 140 -17.76 4.89 9.79
CA VAL A 140 -16.37 4.68 10.24
C VAL A 140 -16.07 5.54 11.47
N PRO A 141 -15.52 4.96 12.56
CA PRO A 141 -15.10 5.73 13.75
C PRO A 141 -14.13 6.86 13.39
N PHE A 142 -14.34 8.04 14.00
CA PHE A 142 -13.57 9.26 13.68
C PHE A 142 -12.05 9.05 13.71
N SER A 143 -11.54 8.38 14.74
CA SER A 143 -10.11 8.09 14.88
C SER A 143 -9.55 7.27 13.70
N ARG A 144 -10.29 6.27 13.24
CA ARG A 144 -9.90 5.45 12.08
C ARG A 144 -9.96 6.24 10.78
N ARG A 145 -11.01 7.07 10.62
CA ARG A 145 -11.15 7.94 9.44
C ARG A 145 -9.99 8.92 9.35
N VAL A 146 -9.65 9.61 10.45
CA VAL A 146 -8.52 10.54 10.51
C VAL A 146 -7.21 9.83 10.21
N MET A 147 -6.98 8.67 10.83
CA MET A 147 -5.77 7.87 10.61
C MET A 147 -5.63 7.45 9.15
N SER A 148 -6.71 6.94 8.55
CA SER A 148 -6.70 6.53 7.13
C SER A 148 -6.45 7.71 6.19
N LEU A 149 -7.07 8.87 6.45
CA LEU A 149 -6.82 10.11 5.70
C LEU A 149 -5.36 10.55 5.79
N TRP A 150 -4.76 10.52 6.99
CA TRP A 150 -3.36 10.88 7.19
C TRP A 150 -2.40 9.93 6.47
N VAL A 151 -2.65 8.62 6.56
CA VAL A 151 -1.83 7.60 5.86
C VAL A 151 -1.91 7.81 4.36
N ASN A 152 -3.10 7.95 3.78
CA ASN A 152 -3.26 8.20 2.34
C ASN A 152 -2.65 9.54 1.90
N LYS A 153 -2.84 10.62 2.68
CA LYS A 153 -2.22 11.93 2.41
C LYS A 153 -0.70 11.84 2.43
N PHE A 154 -0.15 11.11 3.40
CA PHE A 154 1.29 10.91 3.53
C PHE A 154 1.86 10.08 2.38
N MET A 155 1.19 8.98 2.01
CA MET A 155 1.55 8.20 0.82
C MET A 155 1.47 9.03 -0.46
N ARG A 156 0.46 9.88 -0.60
CA ARG A 156 0.32 10.81 -1.74
C ARG A 156 1.48 11.80 -1.85
N ILE A 157 2.01 12.29 -0.72
CA ILE A 157 3.21 13.15 -0.70
C ILE A 157 4.44 12.34 -1.11
N ALA A 158 4.52 11.09 -0.64
CA ALA A 158 5.63 10.19 -0.90
C ALA A 158 5.57 9.52 -2.29
N ALA A 159 4.43 9.46 -2.97
CA ALA A 159 4.28 8.83 -4.28
C ALA A 159 4.65 9.79 -5.43
N GLN A 160 4.95 9.22 -6.61
CA GLN A 160 5.16 10.01 -7.85
C GLN A 160 3.82 10.47 -8.41
N ASP A 161 2.84 9.55 -8.46
CA ASP A 161 1.48 9.81 -8.93
C ASP A 161 0.57 10.12 -7.74
N LYS A 162 -0.37 11.03 -7.96
CA LYS A 162 -1.20 11.60 -6.87
C LYS A 162 -2.58 10.95 -6.82
N PHE A 163 -2.64 9.72 -6.33
CA PHE A 163 -3.90 9.05 -6.04
C PHE A 163 -4.48 9.50 -4.68
N TYR A 164 -5.78 9.35 -4.51
CA TYR A 164 -6.46 9.68 -3.25
C TYR A 164 -6.44 8.51 -2.27
N THR A 165 -6.42 7.25 -2.78
CA THR A 165 -6.52 6.06 -1.94
C THR A 165 -5.46 5.01 -2.33
N TYR A 166 -4.50 4.80 -1.43
CA TYR A 166 -3.44 3.78 -1.56
C TYR A 166 -3.76 2.50 -0.79
N THR A 167 -4.66 2.57 0.19
CA THR A 167 -4.90 1.51 1.17
C THR A 167 -6.21 0.74 0.95
N SER A 168 -7.07 1.16 0.01
CA SER A 168 -8.29 0.41 -0.31
C SER A 168 -7.94 -0.99 -0.81
N MET A 169 -8.69 -1.98 -0.36
CA MET A 169 -8.57 -3.36 -0.82
C MET A 169 -9.50 -3.65 -2.00
N VAL A 170 -10.64 -2.95 -2.09
CA VAL A 170 -11.60 -3.11 -3.19
C VAL A 170 -11.06 -2.49 -4.47
N ARG A 171 -10.65 -3.35 -5.39
CA ARG A 171 -9.99 -3.01 -6.64
C ARG A 171 -10.28 -4.04 -7.71
N ALA A 172 -10.21 -3.60 -8.96
CA ALA A 172 -10.21 -4.48 -10.11
C ALA A 172 -8.87 -4.41 -10.84
N TYR A 173 -8.45 -5.54 -11.41
CA TYR A 173 -7.18 -5.70 -12.08
C TYR A 173 -7.35 -6.45 -13.40
N ARG A 174 -6.61 -6.05 -14.41
CA ARG A 174 -6.37 -6.91 -15.56
C ARG A 174 -5.51 -8.11 -15.11
N SER A 175 -5.98 -9.33 -15.34
CA SER A 175 -5.30 -10.55 -14.88
C SER A 175 -3.85 -10.63 -15.39
N SER A 176 -3.61 -10.25 -16.66
CA SER A 176 -2.27 -10.21 -17.23
C SER A 176 -1.34 -9.25 -16.48
N PHE A 177 -1.85 -8.13 -15.98
CA PHE A 177 -1.09 -7.15 -15.22
C PHE A 177 -0.76 -7.64 -13.81
N ILE A 178 -1.78 -8.00 -12.99
CA ILE A 178 -1.55 -8.36 -11.58
C ILE A 178 -0.62 -9.57 -11.43
N ARG A 179 -0.65 -10.50 -12.38
CA ARG A 179 0.21 -11.68 -12.40
C ARG A 179 1.68 -11.37 -12.73
N THR A 180 1.98 -10.21 -13.31
CA THR A 180 3.38 -9.77 -13.51
C THR A 180 4.00 -9.28 -12.22
N LEU A 181 3.17 -8.83 -11.26
CA LEU A 181 3.64 -8.31 -9.99
C LEU A 181 4.11 -9.46 -9.09
N ASN A 182 5.38 -9.47 -8.73
CA ASN A 182 5.92 -10.40 -7.75
C ASN A 182 5.62 -9.87 -6.34
N LEU A 183 4.42 -10.16 -5.83
CA LEU A 183 3.95 -9.70 -4.52
C LEU A 183 4.59 -10.51 -3.40
N LYS A 184 5.11 -9.83 -2.37
CA LYS A 184 5.83 -10.44 -1.25
C LYS A 184 5.19 -10.19 0.10
N THR A 185 4.46 -9.09 0.24
CA THR A 185 3.84 -8.69 1.50
C THR A 185 2.76 -9.66 1.93
N LYS A 186 2.74 -9.98 3.22
CA LYS A 186 1.81 -10.97 3.79
C LYS A 186 0.53 -10.34 4.35
N ASP A 187 0.55 -9.08 4.71
CA ASP A 187 -0.51 -8.37 5.43
C ASP A 187 -1.09 -7.20 4.61
N TYR A 188 -1.74 -6.25 5.24
CA TYR A 188 -2.41 -5.09 4.65
C TYR A 188 -1.51 -4.20 3.78
N GLU A 189 -0.19 -4.27 3.97
CA GLU A 189 0.79 -3.59 3.12
C GLU A 189 0.78 -4.08 1.66
N ILE A 190 0.05 -5.16 1.34
CA ILE A 190 -0.10 -5.65 -0.04
C ILE A 190 -0.73 -4.59 -0.95
N SER A 191 -1.70 -3.81 -0.46
CA SER A 191 -2.35 -2.76 -1.24
C SER A 191 -1.38 -1.62 -1.62
N PRO A 192 -0.59 -1.05 -0.68
CA PRO A 192 0.52 -0.16 -1.02
C PRO A 192 1.60 -0.80 -1.90
N GLU A 193 1.96 -2.08 -1.69
CA GLU A 193 2.95 -2.78 -2.52
C GLU A 193 2.50 -2.86 -3.97
N ILE A 194 1.23 -3.24 -4.22
CA ILE A 194 0.64 -3.27 -5.56
C ILE A 194 0.71 -1.88 -6.20
N MET A 195 0.29 -0.83 -5.47
CA MET A 195 0.34 0.54 -5.96
C MET A 195 1.76 0.97 -6.34
N TYR A 196 2.73 0.70 -5.47
CA TYR A 196 4.13 1.07 -5.73
C TYR A 196 4.67 0.38 -6.98
N LYS A 197 4.46 -0.94 -7.12
CA LYS A 197 4.90 -1.70 -8.28
C LYS A 197 4.18 -1.30 -9.56
N ALA A 198 2.88 -0.99 -9.47
CA ALA A 198 2.09 -0.49 -10.60
C ALA A 198 2.63 0.86 -11.11
N MET A 199 2.98 1.78 -10.20
CA MET A 199 3.59 3.06 -10.57
C MET A 199 4.97 2.90 -11.21
N ILE A 200 5.81 1.99 -10.71
CA ILE A 200 7.11 1.69 -11.33
C ILE A 200 6.92 1.21 -12.78
N LEU A 201 5.92 0.35 -13.02
CA LEU A 201 5.61 -0.18 -14.35
C LEU A 201 4.83 0.81 -15.23
N ARG A 202 4.54 2.02 -14.73
CA ARG A 202 3.70 3.02 -15.41
C ARG A 202 2.36 2.45 -15.87
N ALA A 203 1.75 1.64 -15.01
CA ALA A 203 0.45 1.04 -15.27
C ALA A 203 -0.63 2.11 -15.41
N ASN A 204 -1.62 1.87 -16.27
CA ASN A 204 -2.79 2.72 -16.39
C ASN A 204 -3.73 2.47 -15.19
N ILE A 205 -3.68 3.34 -14.19
CA ILE A 205 -4.44 3.25 -12.94
C ILE A 205 -5.55 4.29 -12.95
N ILE A 206 -6.77 3.87 -12.70
CA ILE A 206 -7.94 4.76 -12.62
C ILE A 206 -8.55 4.66 -11.22
N GLU A 207 -8.85 5.80 -10.58
CA GLU A 207 -9.67 5.85 -9.38
C GLU A 207 -11.10 6.20 -9.73
N ILE A 208 -12.05 5.53 -9.08
CA ILE A 208 -13.47 5.87 -9.12
C ILE A 208 -13.96 6.30 -7.75
N PRO A 209 -14.88 7.29 -7.68
CA PRO A 209 -15.47 7.68 -6.40
C PRO A 209 -16.32 6.53 -5.86
N ALA A 210 -16.11 6.16 -4.60
CA ALA A 210 -16.81 5.04 -3.99
C ALA A 210 -17.36 5.40 -2.60
N ASN A 211 -18.43 4.71 -2.21
CA ASN A 211 -19.04 4.85 -0.90
C ASN A 211 -18.58 3.71 -0.01
N LEU A 212 -17.83 4.05 1.04
CA LEU A 212 -17.44 3.13 2.11
C LEU A 212 -18.46 3.25 3.24
N ASP A 213 -19.24 2.20 3.50
CA ASP A 213 -20.24 2.17 4.55
C ASP A 213 -19.98 1.06 5.57
N TRP A 214 -19.75 1.44 6.83
CA TRP A 214 -19.53 0.54 7.95
C TRP A 214 -20.74 0.44 8.88
N THR A 215 -21.90 0.93 8.47
CA THR A 215 -23.10 0.98 9.32
C THR A 215 -23.53 -0.43 9.74
N GLU A 216 -23.57 -1.37 8.80
CA GLU A 216 -23.92 -2.76 9.08
C GLU A 216 -22.83 -3.49 9.90
N GLN A 217 -21.56 -3.26 9.63
CA GLN A 217 -20.44 -3.84 10.39
C GLN A 217 -20.47 -3.48 11.87
N ASN A 218 -20.90 -2.25 12.19
CA ASN A 218 -20.94 -1.80 13.57
C ASN A 218 -21.96 -2.58 14.40
N LYS A 219 -23.02 -3.14 13.80
CA LYS A 219 -24.01 -4.01 14.48
C LYS A 219 -23.40 -5.32 14.99
N TYR A 220 -22.41 -5.87 14.27
CA TYR A 220 -21.76 -7.14 14.61
C TYR A 220 -20.45 -6.96 15.40
N ARG A 221 -19.97 -5.72 15.58
CA ARG A 221 -18.67 -5.40 16.19
C ARG A 221 -18.68 -5.03 17.66
N GLU A 222 -19.82 -5.03 18.36
CA GLU A 222 -19.92 -4.57 19.76
C GLU A 222 -18.95 -5.29 20.74
N ASN A 223 -18.34 -6.42 20.37
CA ASN A 223 -17.42 -7.20 21.22
C ASN A 223 -15.93 -7.14 20.82
N ARG A 224 -15.52 -6.40 19.79
CA ARG A 224 -14.10 -6.35 19.38
C ARG A 224 -13.40 -5.06 19.85
N LYS A 225 -13.15 -4.93 21.15
CA LYS A 225 -12.25 -3.89 21.70
C LYS A 225 -10.80 -4.15 21.27
N SER A 226 -10.21 -3.27 20.48
CA SER A 226 -8.79 -3.37 20.16
C SER A 226 -8.14 -2.03 19.83
N SER A 227 -7.77 -1.28 20.87
CA SER A 227 -6.87 -0.12 20.76
C SER A 227 -5.47 -0.50 20.21
N ILE A 228 -4.97 -1.70 20.53
CA ILE A 228 -3.66 -2.20 20.07
C ILE A 228 -3.64 -2.41 18.54
N ARG A 229 -4.75 -2.87 17.92
CA ARG A 229 -4.83 -3.02 16.45
C ARG A 229 -4.80 -1.67 15.73
N VAL A 230 -5.36 -0.63 16.32
CA VAL A 230 -5.34 0.73 15.74
C VAL A 230 -3.91 1.28 15.68
N LEU A 231 -3.14 1.13 16.77
CA LEU A 231 -1.72 1.52 16.78
C LEU A 231 -0.89 0.72 15.77
N ARG A 232 -1.08 -0.61 15.71
CA ARG A 232 -0.39 -1.46 14.73
C ARG A 232 -0.70 -1.03 13.30
N GLY A 233 -1.97 -0.70 12.98
CA GLY A 233 -2.37 -0.18 11.68
C GLY A 233 -1.74 1.18 11.34
N PHE A 234 -1.54 2.05 12.32
CA PHE A 234 -0.85 3.33 12.14
C PHE A 234 0.63 3.14 11.82
N PHE A 235 1.34 2.31 12.59
CA PHE A 235 2.73 1.99 12.30
C PHE A 235 2.91 1.28 10.96
N SER A 236 2.03 0.34 10.62
CA SER A 236 2.00 -0.32 9.31
C SER A 236 1.80 0.70 8.18
N GLY A 237 0.90 1.67 8.35
CA GLY A 237 0.67 2.74 7.38
C GLY A 237 1.89 3.64 7.17
N ILE A 238 2.59 4.02 8.24
CA ILE A 238 3.84 4.79 8.16
C ILE A 238 4.93 3.96 7.48
N MET A 239 5.09 2.69 7.85
CA MET A 239 6.05 1.79 7.21
C MET A 239 5.75 1.59 5.72
N SER A 240 4.48 1.49 5.35
CA SER A 240 4.08 1.43 3.93
C SER A 240 4.46 2.69 3.17
N ALA A 241 4.27 3.87 3.75
CA ALA A 241 4.71 5.13 3.12
C ALA A 241 6.25 5.22 3.03
N PHE A 242 6.97 4.64 3.99
CA PHE A 242 8.43 4.52 3.95
C PHE A 242 8.91 3.70 2.74
N ILE A 243 8.13 2.69 2.29
CA ILE A 243 8.45 1.89 1.09
C ILE A 243 8.52 2.76 -0.17
N PHE A 244 7.66 3.79 -0.30
CA PHE A 244 7.63 4.65 -1.50
C PHE A 244 8.85 5.55 -1.62
N ARG A 245 9.27 6.21 -0.53
CA ARG A 245 10.38 7.18 -0.54
C ARG A 245 11.10 7.23 0.80
N PRO A 246 11.83 6.18 1.18
CA PRO A 246 12.52 6.11 2.47
C PRO A 246 13.53 7.26 2.64
N TYR A 247 14.13 7.73 1.56
CA TYR A 247 15.09 8.82 1.58
C TYR A 247 14.52 10.17 2.08
N ILE A 248 13.22 10.43 1.88
CA ILE A 248 12.60 11.70 2.33
C ILE A 248 12.69 11.82 3.85
N PHE A 249 12.49 10.73 4.59
CA PHE A 249 12.58 10.73 6.06
C PHE A 249 13.99 11.05 6.53
N PHE A 250 14.97 10.34 5.97
CA PHE A 250 16.37 10.55 6.34
C PHE A 250 16.84 11.96 5.97
N LEU A 251 16.50 12.44 4.78
CA LEU A 251 16.86 13.80 4.36
C LEU A 251 16.18 14.87 5.22
N ALA A 252 14.88 14.72 5.54
CA ALA A 252 14.16 15.69 6.39
C ALA A 252 14.79 15.80 7.78
N ILE A 253 15.08 14.66 8.43
CA ILE A 253 15.75 14.62 9.73
C ILE A 253 17.16 15.22 9.60
N GLY A 254 17.92 14.82 8.57
CA GLY A 254 19.27 15.32 8.34
C GLY A 254 19.33 16.82 8.13
N VAL A 255 18.41 17.39 7.33
CA VAL A 255 18.30 18.84 7.11
C VAL A 255 17.91 19.58 8.40
N PHE A 256 16.98 19.03 9.17
CA PHE A 256 16.57 19.61 10.45
C PHE A 256 17.74 19.65 11.44
N LEU A 257 18.46 18.54 11.61
CA LEU A 257 19.64 18.48 12.48
C LEU A 257 20.77 19.38 11.98
N MET A 258 20.95 19.49 10.67
CA MET A 258 21.94 20.41 10.07
C MET A 258 21.59 21.87 10.39
N ALA A 259 20.32 22.26 10.25
CA ALA A 259 19.86 23.60 10.58
C ALA A 259 20.07 23.93 12.08
N LEU A 260 19.81 22.94 12.96
CA LEU A 260 20.03 23.09 14.40
C LEU A 260 21.54 23.25 14.72
N SER A 261 22.39 22.41 14.14
CA SER A 261 23.84 22.52 14.31
C SER A 261 24.41 23.82 13.76
N MET A 262 23.90 24.29 12.61
CA MET A 262 24.30 25.58 12.05
C MET A 262 23.88 26.75 12.94
N TYR A 263 22.71 26.67 13.56
CA TYR A 263 22.28 27.68 14.54
C TYR A 263 23.26 27.76 15.71
N GLU A 264 23.62 26.61 16.30
CA GLU A 264 24.61 26.55 17.40
C GLU A 264 25.98 27.10 16.96
N LEU A 265 26.45 26.76 15.76
CA LEU A 265 27.69 27.23 15.20
C LEU A 265 27.70 28.75 15.01
N VAL A 266 26.64 29.32 14.42
CA VAL A 266 26.51 30.76 14.21
C VAL A 266 26.47 31.49 15.54
N TRP A 267 25.74 30.98 16.52
CA TRP A 267 25.67 31.55 17.87
C TRP A 267 27.05 31.56 18.56
N LEU A 268 27.78 30.45 18.46
CA LEU A 268 29.14 30.29 18.98
C LEU A 268 30.10 31.28 18.34
N LEU A 269 30.04 31.42 17.02
CA LEU A 269 30.87 32.40 16.28
C LEU A 269 30.55 33.83 16.69
N TYR A 270 29.27 34.15 16.79
CA TYR A 270 28.82 35.49 17.22
C TYR A 270 29.37 35.84 18.61
N ASP A 271 29.27 34.93 19.58
CA ASP A 271 29.71 35.13 20.95
C ASP A 271 31.25 35.21 21.02
N THR A 272 31.97 34.40 20.23
CA THR A 272 33.42 34.46 20.12
C THR A 272 33.90 35.78 19.50
N LEU A 273 33.23 36.29 18.47
CA LEU A 273 33.56 37.56 17.82
C LEU A 273 33.23 38.77 18.71
N SER A 274 32.11 38.72 19.45
CA SER A 274 31.73 39.77 20.40
C SER A 274 32.74 39.87 21.54
N HIS A 275 33.23 38.73 22.04
CA HIS A 275 34.32 38.68 23.02
C HIS A 275 35.64 39.26 22.45
N LEU A 276 35.98 38.97 21.20
CA LEU A 276 37.18 39.49 20.54
C LEU A 276 37.08 41.01 20.35
N SER A 277 35.89 41.56 20.10
CA SER A 277 35.69 43.00 19.91
C SER A 277 35.69 43.80 21.23
N SER A 278 35.31 43.17 22.35
CA SER A 278 35.24 43.81 23.68
C SER A 278 36.58 43.84 24.44
N GLN A 279 37.60 43.13 23.97
CA GLN A 279 38.96 43.17 24.54
C GLN A 279 39.68 44.48 24.15
N SER A 280 39.96 45.31 25.16
CA SER A 280 40.77 46.52 25.01
C SER A 280 42.20 46.17 24.61
N SER A 281 42.81 47.04 23.76
CA SER A 281 44.10 46.92 23.12
C SER A 281 45.26 46.74 24.13
N GLY A 282 45.67 45.49 24.37
CA GLY A 282 46.81 45.24 25.26
C GLY A 282 47.21 43.76 25.43
N ILE A 283 46.32 42.84 25.19
CA ILE A 283 46.61 41.42 25.37
C ILE A 283 46.18 40.71 24.08
N GLU A 284 47.05 39.83 23.57
CA GLU A 284 46.96 39.09 22.32
C GLU A 284 45.52 38.82 21.84
N ARG A 285 45.06 39.64 20.89
CA ARG A 285 43.81 39.41 20.15
C ARG A 285 43.95 38.16 19.30
N SER A 286 43.80 37.00 19.94
CA SER A 286 43.85 35.72 19.23
C SER A 286 42.48 35.10 19.21
N PHE A 287 41.97 34.75 18.03
CA PHE A 287 40.74 34.01 17.85
C PHE A 287 40.77 32.69 18.61
N SER A 288 41.92 32.03 18.64
CA SER A 288 42.09 30.75 19.36
C SER A 288 41.92 30.89 20.87
N ILE A 289 42.40 32.00 21.47
CA ILE A 289 42.19 32.28 22.90
C ILE A 289 40.73 32.55 23.22
N SER A 290 40.05 33.38 22.42
CA SER A 290 38.62 33.66 22.58
C SER A 290 37.76 32.41 22.42
N LEU A 291 38.08 31.52 21.47
CA LEU A 291 37.41 30.25 21.28
C LEU A 291 37.65 29.30 22.46
N SER A 292 38.86 29.24 23.01
CA SER A 292 39.15 28.38 24.16
C SER A 292 38.46 28.87 25.44
N LEU A 293 38.34 30.19 25.65
CA LEU A 293 37.56 30.76 26.72
C LEU A 293 36.08 30.44 26.60
N GLN A 294 35.55 30.50 25.37
CA GLN A 294 34.16 30.15 25.08
C GLN A 294 33.87 28.67 25.32
N PHE A 295 34.81 27.78 24.93
CA PHE A 295 34.74 26.37 25.25
C PHE A 295 34.66 26.11 26.77
N ARG A 296 35.48 26.83 27.57
CA ARG A 296 35.42 26.72 29.02
C ARG A 296 34.12 27.22 29.62
N LYS A 297 33.52 28.29 29.05
CA LYS A 297 32.28 28.89 29.50
C LYS A 297 31.07 28.06 29.17
N ASN A 298 30.98 27.48 27.95
CA ASN A 298 29.85 26.74 27.42
C ASN A 298 30.28 25.44 26.73
N PRO A 299 30.86 24.46 27.45
CA PRO A 299 31.35 23.22 26.82
C PRO A 299 30.24 22.38 26.20
N GLN A 300 29.05 22.46 26.76
CA GLN A 300 27.87 21.74 26.30
C GLN A 300 27.46 22.15 24.86
N SER A 301 27.54 23.43 24.50
CA SER A 301 27.19 23.88 23.15
C SER A 301 28.12 23.31 22.08
N PHE A 302 29.43 23.18 22.39
CA PHE A 302 30.38 22.53 21.49
C PHE A 302 30.09 21.03 21.32
N ILE A 303 29.82 20.35 22.42
CA ILE A 303 29.55 18.89 22.42
C ILE A 303 28.22 18.61 21.71
N VAL A 304 27.16 19.32 22.09
CA VAL A 304 25.82 19.13 21.49
C VAL A 304 25.83 19.52 20.02
N GLY A 305 26.40 20.69 19.67
CA GLY A 305 26.54 21.14 18.28
C GLY A 305 27.32 20.16 17.43
N GLY A 306 28.46 19.65 17.95
CA GLY A 306 29.31 18.67 17.26
C GLY A 306 28.62 17.32 17.05
N ILE A 307 27.97 16.79 18.08
CA ILE A 307 27.17 15.53 17.97
C ILE A 307 26.02 15.70 16.98
N THR A 308 25.30 16.83 17.06
CA THR A 308 24.17 17.14 16.17
C THR A 308 24.65 17.28 14.72
N PHE A 309 25.81 17.88 14.48
CA PHE A 309 26.42 17.98 13.16
C PHE A 309 26.78 16.61 12.57
N LEU A 310 27.45 15.76 13.35
CA LEU A 310 27.79 14.40 12.93
C LEU A 310 26.55 13.58 12.64
N ALA A 311 25.52 13.67 13.49
CA ALA A 311 24.23 13.03 13.27
C ALA A 311 23.55 13.53 11.98
N ALA A 312 23.59 14.84 11.72
CA ALA A 312 23.06 15.42 10.48
C ALA A 312 23.72 14.83 9.24
N ILE A 313 25.07 14.78 9.21
CA ILE A 313 25.82 14.17 8.10
C ILE A 313 25.42 12.69 7.92
N GLN A 314 25.30 11.96 9.02
CA GLN A 314 24.93 10.54 9.00
C GLN A 314 23.53 10.32 8.41
N PHE A 315 22.53 11.12 8.84
CA PHE A 315 21.17 11.05 8.28
C PHE A 315 21.12 11.47 6.81
N LEU A 316 21.85 12.50 6.41
CA LEU A 316 21.96 12.90 5.00
C LEU A 316 22.59 11.80 4.14
N SER A 317 23.67 11.17 4.62
CA SER A 317 24.33 10.06 3.93
C SER A 317 23.38 8.86 3.77
N LEU A 318 22.63 8.49 4.82
CA LEU A 318 21.60 7.46 4.76
C LEU A 318 20.49 7.83 3.76
N GLY A 319 20.13 9.11 3.67
CA GLY A 319 19.18 9.61 2.68
C GLY A 319 19.66 9.40 1.24
N PHE A 320 20.90 9.72 0.95
CA PHE A 320 21.52 9.49 -0.37
C PHE A 320 21.61 8.01 -0.72
N LEU A 321 22.10 7.18 0.20
CA LEU A 321 22.17 5.72 0.01
C LEU A 321 20.79 5.12 -0.23
N SER A 322 19.79 5.57 0.50
CA SER A 322 18.41 5.14 0.34
C SER A 322 17.83 5.54 -1.03
N LEU A 323 18.13 6.73 -1.52
CA LEU A 323 17.74 7.19 -2.85
C LEU A 323 18.40 6.35 -3.95
N GLN A 324 19.67 6.03 -3.80
CA GLN A 324 20.43 5.18 -4.74
C GLN A 324 19.87 3.77 -4.75
N SER A 325 19.63 3.17 -3.57
CA SER A 325 19.04 1.83 -3.43
C SER A 325 17.66 1.74 -4.07
N LYS A 326 16.83 2.80 -3.93
CA LYS A 326 15.52 2.89 -4.58
C LYS A 326 15.66 2.85 -6.10
N ARG A 327 16.55 3.65 -6.70
CA ARG A 327 16.78 3.66 -8.15
C ARG A 327 17.21 2.30 -8.68
N TYR A 328 18.15 1.63 -8.01
CA TYR A 328 18.57 0.29 -8.38
C TYR A 328 17.43 -0.74 -8.29
N PHE A 329 16.60 -0.64 -7.25
CA PHE A 329 15.44 -1.51 -7.14
C PHE A 329 14.46 -1.31 -8.29
N GLU A 330 14.16 -0.06 -8.67
CA GLU A 330 13.26 0.27 -9.77
C GLU A 330 13.78 -0.28 -11.10
N GLU A 331 15.08 -0.13 -11.38
CA GLU A 331 15.72 -0.67 -12.59
C GLU A 331 15.70 -2.20 -12.62
N LEU A 332 16.08 -2.87 -11.52
CA LEU A 332 16.06 -4.33 -11.41
C LEU A 332 14.64 -4.88 -11.54
N PHE A 333 13.66 -4.19 -10.98
CA PHE A 333 12.26 -4.60 -11.09
C PHE A 333 11.74 -4.49 -12.52
N HIS A 334 12.11 -3.41 -13.22
CA HIS A 334 11.82 -3.23 -14.64
C HIS A 334 12.44 -4.32 -15.52
N LEU A 335 13.72 -4.60 -15.32
CA LEU A 335 14.43 -5.66 -16.05
C LEU A 335 13.81 -7.03 -15.79
N GLY A 336 13.57 -7.39 -14.52
CA GLY A 336 12.96 -8.67 -14.17
C GLY A 336 11.55 -8.86 -14.75
N THR A 337 10.77 -7.78 -14.81
CA THR A 337 9.43 -7.83 -15.39
C THR A 337 9.48 -7.95 -16.91
N SER A 338 10.44 -7.29 -17.58
CA SER A 338 10.65 -7.38 -19.02
C SER A 338 11.08 -8.79 -19.45
N LEU A 339 12.00 -9.40 -18.73
CA LEU A 339 12.46 -10.79 -18.98
C LEU A 339 11.30 -11.78 -18.83
N LYS A 340 10.53 -11.68 -17.76
CA LYS A 340 9.37 -12.56 -17.55
C LYS A 340 8.30 -12.41 -18.65
N LYS A 341 8.18 -11.21 -19.22
CA LYS A 341 7.26 -10.94 -20.33
C LYS A 341 7.78 -11.56 -21.63
N GLN A 342 9.10 -11.52 -21.88
CA GLN A 342 9.75 -12.16 -23.03
C GLN A 342 9.68 -13.69 -22.97
N GLU A 343 9.97 -14.31 -21.82
CA GLU A 343 9.85 -15.76 -21.62
C GLU A 343 8.42 -16.24 -21.93
N LYS A 344 7.41 -15.52 -21.43
CA LYS A 344 6.01 -15.86 -21.70
C LYS A 344 5.65 -15.72 -23.17
N THR A 345 6.20 -14.74 -23.87
CA THR A 345 5.99 -14.57 -25.30
C THR A 345 6.69 -15.65 -26.11
N GLN A 346 7.91 -16.05 -25.74
CA GLN A 346 8.64 -17.14 -26.36
C GLN A 346 7.98 -18.50 -26.14
N SER A 347 7.46 -18.78 -24.94
CA SER A 347 6.73 -20.01 -24.66
C SER A 347 5.38 -20.12 -25.40
N LEU A 348 4.82 -19.01 -25.85
CA LEU A 348 3.62 -18.96 -26.70
C LEU A 348 3.95 -19.13 -28.20
N ILE A 349 5.19 -18.84 -28.60
CA ILE A 349 5.66 -18.95 -29.98
C ILE A 349 6.27 -20.32 -30.28
N GLN A 350 6.63 -21.10 -29.24
CA GLN A 350 7.17 -22.48 -29.33
C GLN A 350 6.16 -23.62 -29.02
N PRO A 351 4.99 -23.68 -29.67
CA PRO A 351 4.30 -24.93 -29.77
C PRO A 351 4.27 -25.30 -31.24
N LEU A 352 5.11 -26.17 -31.77
CA LEU A 352 4.86 -26.92 -33.02
C LEU A 352 6.15 -27.44 -33.72
N SER A 353 7.31 -27.48 -33.06
CA SER A 353 8.52 -28.05 -33.68
C SER A 353 8.87 -29.46 -33.23
N ASP A 354 8.15 -30.06 -32.28
CA ASP A 354 8.44 -31.45 -31.81
C ASP A 354 7.26 -32.40 -31.98
N SER A 355 6.70 -32.44 -33.22
CA SER A 355 5.84 -33.54 -33.66
C SER A 355 6.25 -33.92 -35.09
N ASN A 356 7.39 -34.57 -35.21
CA ASN A 356 7.70 -35.42 -36.34
C ASN A 356 8.32 -36.71 -35.82
#